data_a4e7709699a56efb85b2d022b6cfd84b
#
_entry.id   a4e7709699a56efb85b2d022b6cfd84b
#
_cell.length_a   1.000
_cell.length_b   1.000
_cell.length_c   1.000
_cell.angle_alpha   90.00
_cell.angle_beta   90.00
_cell.angle_gamma   90.00
#
_symmetry.space_group_name_H-M   'P 1'
#
loop_
_entity.id
_entity.type
_entity.pdbx_description
1 polymer ?
#
loop_
_entity_poly.entity_id
_entity_poly.type
_entity_poly.pdbx_seq_one_letter_code
_entity_poly.pdbx_strand_id
1 'polypeptide(L)'
;MNALRGAAAWIKRSQAGQLFELRIQETATESLFQDLLQILKKVSHEIDVTYKDASTLAHLDSRLLLLSECFRCLRNACVQCANNQNVMRNLGLIDASIHVIQLLQKLETDLESLLIAFRCSLQFLGNIATGNRDSQNSVWKLAFPSLFLNCLNHQDEKIIDYCSMILFTCLNPERTEQLQEQNNLKIALGVLQAYRRSPELEWMTLIVTNHLLKCPELVKALYAKLSNQERTALLELILSEMKENHVVIGEEMATFLAVSFEEKCQSVLRLVSATNEDEEALVTIRLLDVLCEVTSNPGELQSLQACPGLLEVAISLLQLVHLAGKQTANIFTASYSTEQEEISHPAVGFKSHLIRLIGNLCYKNKSNQDKVYELNGIPLILDNCSIDDNNPFINQWAVYAIHNLTEENERNQEFIARMEQQGLADNPVLESMGLGVEPRGQKLILKSVKQMPDP
;
A
#
# COMPACT_ATOMS: atom_id res chain seq x y z
N MET A 1 -51.29 8.40 -11.04
CA MET A 1 -51.01 8.69 -12.47
C MET A 1 -50.42 10.07 -12.68
N ASN A 2 -50.92 11.14 -12.04
CA ASN A 2 -50.36 12.50 -12.24
C ASN A 2 -48.94 12.68 -11.71
N ALA A 3 -48.58 12.11 -10.55
CA ALA A 3 -47.22 12.15 -10.00
C ALA A 3 -46.18 11.45 -10.92
N LEU A 4 -46.55 10.30 -11.50
CA LEU A 4 -45.72 9.58 -12.46
C LEU A 4 -45.50 10.36 -13.77
N ARG A 5 -46.53 11.13 -14.24
CA ARG A 5 -46.37 12.02 -15.42
C ARG A 5 -45.49 13.21 -15.12
N GLY A 6 -45.63 13.79 -13.93
CA GLY A 6 -44.77 14.91 -13.47
C GLY A 6 -43.31 14.50 -13.35
N ALA A 7 -43.05 13.36 -12.68
CA ALA A 7 -41.70 12.80 -12.55
C ALA A 7 -41.11 12.41 -13.91
N ALA A 8 -41.88 11.77 -14.81
CA ALA A 8 -41.42 11.40 -16.15
C ALA A 8 -41.11 12.61 -17.03
N ALA A 9 -41.91 13.69 -16.93
CA ALA A 9 -41.65 14.92 -17.66
C ALA A 9 -40.37 15.60 -17.14
N TRP A 10 -40.11 15.53 -15.83
CA TRP A 10 -38.94 16.09 -15.19
C TRP A 10 -37.68 15.24 -15.51
N ILE A 11 -37.78 13.90 -15.48
CA ILE A 11 -36.74 12.96 -15.90
C ILE A 11 -36.27 13.23 -17.35
N LYS A 12 -37.20 13.41 -18.30
CA LYS A 12 -36.88 13.76 -19.70
C LYS A 12 -36.14 15.10 -19.80
N ARG A 13 -36.42 16.05 -18.91
CA ARG A 13 -35.76 17.35 -18.89
C ARG A 13 -34.34 17.26 -18.29
N SER A 14 -34.05 16.31 -17.36
CA SER A 14 -32.73 16.14 -16.76
C SER A 14 -31.67 15.55 -17.71
N GLN A 15 -32.06 15.00 -18.86
CA GLN A 15 -31.17 14.46 -19.87
C GLN A 15 -30.55 15.51 -20.83
N ALA A 16 -30.89 16.79 -20.71
CA ALA A 16 -30.56 17.83 -21.69
C ALA A 16 -29.33 18.71 -21.38
N GLY A 17 -28.36 18.25 -20.56
CA GLY A 17 -27.04 18.89 -20.48
C GLY A 17 -26.81 19.94 -19.38
N GLN A 18 -25.57 20.37 -19.20
CA GLN A 18 -25.04 21.19 -18.07
C GLN A 18 -25.78 22.48 -17.72
N LEU A 19 -26.40 23.16 -18.66
CA LEU A 19 -27.25 24.35 -18.42
C LEU A 19 -28.50 23.99 -17.60
N PHE A 20 -28.84 22.74 -17.51
CA PHE A 20 -30.00 22.21 -16.79
C PHE A 20 -29.73 21.95 -15.31
N GLU A 21 -28.48 21.64 -14.92
CA GLU A 21 -28.10 21.40 -13.52
C GLU A 21 -28.35 22.61 -12.63
N LEU A 22 -28.04 23.83 -13.09
CA LEU A 22 -28.29 25.07 -12.38
C LEU A 22 -29.79 25.33 -12.16
N ARG A 23 -30.66 25.01 -13.15
CA ARG A 23 -32.11 25.15 -13.03
C ARG A 23 -32.77 24.12 -12.09
N ILE A 24 -32.20 22.94 -11.97
CA ILE A 24 -32.69 21.89 -11.06
C ILE A 24 -32.44 22.28 -9.61
N GLN A 25 -31.28 22.89 -9.32
CA GLN A 25 -30.94 23.37 -7.97
C GLN A 25 -31.91 24.47 -7.48
N GLU A 26 -32.42 25.33 -8.39
CA GLU A 26 -33.30 26.42 -8.07
C GLU A 26 -34.79 26.02 -8.08
N THR A 27 -35.19 24.96 -8.80
CA THR A 27 -36.60 24.61 -9.03
C THR A 27 -37.04 23.29 -8.42
N ALA A 28 -36.14 22.52 -7.79
CA ALA A 28 -36.50 21.28 -7.11
C ALA A 28 -37.30 21.61 -5.84
N THR A 29 -38.55 21.15 -5.80
CA THR A 29 -39.43 21.32 -4.67
C THR A 29 -39.41 20.08 -3.76
N GLU A 30 -39.72 20.27 -2.49
CA GLU A 30 -39.87 19.17 -1.53
C GLU A 30 -40.89 18.14 -2.03
N SER A 31 -41.98 18.56 -2.67
CA SER A 31 -42.98 17.68 -3.28
C SER A 31 -42.37 16.72 -4.31
N LEU A 32 -41.42 17.20 -5.14
CA LEU A 32 -40.74 16.33 -6.10
C LEU A 32 -39.95 15.21 -5.40
N PHE A 33 -39.26 15.52 -4.33
CA PHE A 33 -38.51 14.51 -3.57
C PHE A 33 -39.42 13.53 -2.83
N GLN A 34 -40.58 13.99 -2.36
CA GLN A 34 -41.63 13.12 -1.81
C GLN A 34 -42.19 12.16 -2.88
N ASP A 35 -42.46 12.64 -4.08
CA ASP A 35 -42.93 11.80 -5.19
C ASP A 35 -41.86 10.76 -5.60
N LEU A 36 -40.58 11.16 -5.71
CA LEU A 36 -39.49 10.24 -5.99
C LEU A 36 -39.33 9.17 -4.89
N LEU A 37 -39.46 9.56 -3.62
CA LEU A 37 -39.44 8.61 -2.50
C LEU A 37 -40.57 7.59 -2.60
N GLN A 38 -41.79 8.01 -2.95
CA GLN A 38 -42.92 7.12 -3.14
C GLN A 38 -42.70 6.15 -4.31
N ILE A 39 -42.10 6.62 -5.40
CA ILE A 39 -41.72 5.77 -6.54
C ILE A 39 -40.70 4.73 -6.11
N LEU A 40 -39.63 5.14 -5.42
CA LEU A 40 -38.59 4.23 -4.94
C LEU A 40 -39.18 3.13 -4.04
N LYS A 41 -40.04 3.49 -3.06
CA LYS A 41 -40.67 2.55 -2.16
C LYS A 41 -41.61 1.60 -2.90
N LYS A 42 -42.43 2.10 -3.83
CA LYS A 42 -43.33 1.28 -4.60
C LYS A 42 -42.60 0.31 -5.51
N VAL A 43 -41.62 0.78 -6.27
CA VAL A 43 -40.88 -0.05 -7.23
C VAL A 43 -40.05 -1.10 -6.51
N SER A 44 -39.38 -0.73 -5.40
CA SER A 44 -38.65 -1.73 -4.60
C SER A 44 -39.54 -2.82 -4.00
N HIS A 45 -40.72 -2.46 -3.51
CA HIS A 45 -41.69 -3.43 -3.03
C HIS A 45 -42.17 -4.37 -4.15
N GLU A 46 -42.49 -3.82 -5.33
CA GLU A 46 -42.87 -4.61 -6.49
C GLU A 46 -41.77 -5.58 -6.94
N ILE A 47 -40.49 -5.16 -6.91
CA ILE A 47 -39.33 -6.03 -7.22
C ILE A 47 -39.26 -7.17 -6.19
N ASP A 48 -39.29 -6.84 -4.89
CA ASP A 48 -39.15 -7.82 -3.80
C ASP A 48 -40.26 -8.92 -3.85
N VAL A 49 -41.46 -8.51 -4.19
CA VAL A 49 -42.62 -9.46 -4.29
C VAL A 49 -42.56 -10.33 -5.56
N THR A 50 -42.12 -9.75 -6.69
CA THR A 50 -42.23 -10.41 -8.02
C THR A 50 -40.98 -11.16 -8.44
N TYR A 51 -39.83 -10.89 -7.82
CA TYR A 51 -38.54 -11.50 -8.20
C TYR A 51 -38.52 -13.04 -8.17
N LYS A 52 -39.40 -13.65 -7.41
CA LYS A 52 -39.49 -15.11 -7.25
C LYS A 52 -40.19 -15.84 -8.42
N ASP A 53 -40.74 -15.11 -9.40
CA ASP A 53 -41.47 -15.65 -10.52
C ASP A 53 -40.76 -15.37 -11.86
N ALA A 54 -40.27 -16.43 -12.51
CA ALA A 54 -39.50 -16.33 -13.78
C ALA A 54 -40.29 -15.69 -14.95
N SER A 55 -41.64 -15.62 -14.88
CA SER A 55 -42.47 -14.97 -15.90
C SER A 55 -42.39 -13.45 -15.90
N THR A 56 -41.70 -12.83 -14.94
CA THR A 56 -41.68 -11.37 -14.67
C THR A 56 -40.43 -10.64 -15.13
N LEU A 57 -39.52 -11.30 -15.84
CA LEU A 57 -38.20 -10.73 -16.18
C LEU A 57 -38.29 -9.42 -17.01
N ALA A 58 -39.21 -9.34 -17.98
CA ALA A 58 -39.42 -8.12 -18.78
C ALA A 58 -39.94 -6.94 -17.93
N HIS A 59 -40.73 -7.23 -16.92
CA HIS A 59 -41.19 -6.20 -15.98
C HIS A 59 -40.11 -5.79 -15.01
N LEU A 60 -39.17 -6.70 -14.65
CA LEU A 60 -38.02 -6.39 -13.82
C LEU A 60 -37.10 -5.36 -14.51
N ASP A 61 -36.76 -5.60 -15.77
CA ASP A 61 -35.92 -4.66 -16.56
C ASP A 61 -36.50 -3.23 -16.56
N SER A 62 -37.78 -3.08 -16.87
CA SER A 62 -38.44 -1.78 -16.85
C SER A 62 -38.44 -1.09 -15.48
N ARG A 63 -38.53 -1.86 -14.39
CA ARG A 63 -38.50 -1.35 -13.02
C ARG A 63 -37.09 -0.92 -12.63
N LEU A 64 -36.06 -1.66 -13.02
CA LEU A 64 -34.64 -1.32 -12.79
C LEU A 64 -34.27 -0.05 -13.56
N LEU A 65 -34.72 0.11 -14.81
CA LEU A 65 -34.55 1.35 -15.57
C LEU A 65 -35.23 2.53 -14.90
N LEU A 66 -36.45 2.36 -14.38
CA LEU A 66 -37.15 3.43 -13.63
C LEU A 66 -36.39 3.83 -12.36
N LEU A 67 -35.87 2.85 -11.58
CA LEU A 67 -35.00 3.13 -10.44
C LEU A 67 -33.78 3.93 -10.84
N SER A 68 -33.13 3.56 -11.96
CA SER A 68 -31.95 4.25 -12.47
C SER A 68 -32.25 5.73 -12.74
N GLU A 69 -33.39 6.04 -13.39
CA GLU A 69 -33.77 7.42 -13.70
C GLU A 69 -34.14 8.21 -12.42
N CYS A 70 -34.81 7.58 -11.44
CA CYS A 70 -35.04 8.23 -10.14
C CYS A 70 -33.71 8.60 -9.45
N PHE A 71 -32.75 7.68 -9.41
CA PHE A 71 -31.45 7.95 -8.81
C PHE A 71 -30.63 8.97 -9.58
N ARG A 72 -30.68 9.01 -10.91
CA ARG A 72 -30.07 10.08 -11.71
C ARG A 72 -30.63 11.46 -11.36
N CYS A 73 -31.95 11.55 -11.19
CA CYS A 73 -32.61 12.79 -10.76
C CYS A 73 -32.15 13.24 -9.37
N LEU A 74 -32.18 12.32 -8.39
CA LEU A 74 -31.76 12.60 -7.01
C LEU A 74 -30.28 12.98 -6.95
N ARG A 75 -29.42 12.22 -7.64
CA ARG A 75 -27.97 12.50 -7.74
C ARG A 75 -27.70 13.90 -8.27
N ASN A 76 -28.34 14.27 -9.39
CA ASN A 76 -28.11 15.57 -10.02
C ASN A 76 -28.64 16.72 -9.14
N ALA A 77 -29.73 16.52 -8.42
CA ALA A 77 -30.28 17.52 -7.51
C ALA A 77 -29.42 17.77 -6.25
N CYS A 78 -28.50 16.84 -5.91
CA CYS A 78 -27.57 16.97 -4.79
C CYS A 78 -26.33 17.84 -5.11
N VAL A 79 -25.97 17.98 -6.38
CA VAL A 79 -24.70 18.61 -6.78
C VAL A 79 -24.68 20.07 -6.32
N GLN A 80 -23.70 20.39 -5.46
CA GLN A 80 -23.48 21.74 -4.91
C GLN A 80 -24.73 22.40 -4.27
N CYS A 81 -25.71 21.60 -3.83
CA CYS A 81 -26.93 22.10 -3.24
C CYS A 81 -27.23 21.48 -1.86
N ALA A 82 -26.65 22.08 -0.81
CA ALA A 82 -26.82 21.63 0.58
C ALA A 82 -28.30 21.62 1.03
N ASN A 83 -29.12 22.54 0.54
CA ASN A 83 -30.54 22.60 0.86
C ASN A 83 -31.25 21.34 0.37
N ASN A 84 -31.05 20.94 -0.88
CA ASN A 84 -31.64 19.72 -1.44
C ASN A 84 -31.16 18.48 -0.69
N GLN A 85 -29.84 18.39 -0.38
CA GLN A 85 -29.28 17.30 0.41
C GLN A 85 -30.00 17.18 1.78
N ASN A 86 -30.22 18.29 2.47
CA ASN A 86 -30.91 18.32 3.76
C ASN A 86 -32.38 17.89 3.66
N VAL A 87 -33.12 18.43 2.67
CA VAL A 87 -34.51 18.03 2.44
C VAL A 87 -34.62 16.54 2.15
N MET A 88 -33.82 16.02 1.24
CA MET A 88 -33.79 14.59 0.89
C MET A 88 -33.46 13.70 2.09
N ARG A 89 -32.47 14.08 2.91
CA ARG A 89 -32.12 13.38 4.14
C ARG A 89 -33.31 13.36 5.11
N ASN A 90 -33.92 14.52 5.35
CA ASN A 90 -35.04 14.65 6.29
C ASN A 90 -36.28 13.86 5.84
N LEU A 91 -36.49 13.70 4.54
CA LEU A 91 -37.53 12.85 3.96
C LEU A 91 -37.22 11.34 4.06
N GLY A 92 -36.01 10.93 4.44
CA GLY A 92 -35.60 9.54 4.56
C GLY A 92 -35.17 8.89 3.24
N LEU A 93 -34.74 9.69 2.24
CA LEU A 93 -34.27 9.19 0.95
C LEU A 93 -32.97 8.38 1.07
N ILE A 94 -32.10 8.67 2.05
CA ILE A 94 -30.89 7.87 2.32
C ILE A 94 -31.29 6.46 2.75
N ASP A 95 -32.21 6.33 3.70
CA ASP A 95 -32.69 5.04 4.20
C ASP A 95 -33.35 4.20 3.09
N ALA A 96 -34.26 4.84 2.34
CA ALA A 96 -34.91 4.17 1.20
C ALA A 96 -33.91 3.72 0.13
N SER A 97 -32.87 4.50 -0.13
CA SER A 97 -31.85 4.16 -1.12
C SER A 97 -30.98 3.00 -0.68
N ILE A 98 -30.58 2.96 0.59
CA ILE A 98 -29.82 1.83 1.15
C ILE A 98 -30.65 0.55 1.11
N HIS A 99 -31.96 0.63 1.42
CA HIS A 99 -32.87 -0.51 1.29
C HIS A 99 -32.95 -1.00 -0.17
N VAL A 100 -33.06 -0.10 -1.15
CA VAL A 100 -33.02 -0.47 -2.58
C VAL A 100 -31.70 -1.13 -2.94
N ILE A 101 -30.56 -0.60 -2.53
CA ILE A 101 -29.25 -1.20 -2.81
C ILE A 101 -29.16 -2.61 -2.23
N GLN A 102 -29.61 -2.83 -1.00
CA GLN A 102 -29.63 -4.14 -0.38
C GLN A 102 -30.55 -5.13 -1.12
N LEU A 103 -31.62 -4.65 -1.72
CA LEU A 103 -32.48 -5.43 -2.59
C LEU A 103 -31.76 -5.78 -3.90
N LEU A 104 -31.14 -4.80 -4.57
CA LEU A 104 -30.39 -5.01 -5.82
C LEU A 104 -29.26 -6.04 -5.63
N GLN A 105 -28.59 -6.05 -4.47
CA GLN A 105 -27.54 -7.01 -4.15
C GLN A 105 -28.04 -8.46 -4.04
N LYS A 106 -29.34 -8.68 -3.82
CA LYS A 106 -29.94 -10.01 -3.71
C LYS A 106 -30.45 -10.55 -5.04
N LEU A 107 -30.52 -9.71 -6.08
CA LEU A 107 -31.02 -10.09 -7.39
C LEU A 107 -29.96 -10.88 -8.15
N GLU A 108 -30.27 -12.13 -8.50
CA GLU A 108 -29.43 -13.00 -9.33
C GLU A 108 -29.91 -12.92 -10.78
N THR A 109 -29.42 -11.93 -11.54
CA THR A 109 -29.77 -11.71 -12.94
C THR A 109 -28.64 -11.02 -13.69
N ASP A 110 -28.47 -11.37 -14.97
CA ASP A 110 -27.48 -10.77 -15.87
C ASP A 110 -27.99 -9.50 -16.58
N LEU A 111 -29.09 -8.93 -16.15
CA LEU A 111 -29.63 -7.70 -16.74
C LEU A 111 -28.67 -6.52 -16.55
N GLU A 112 -28.29 -5.87 -17.63
CA GLU A 112 -27.46 -4.66 -17.57
C GLU A 112 -28.10 -3.53 -16.76
N SER A 113 -29.45 -3.45 -16.81
CA SER A 113 -30.22 -2.49 -16.00
C SER A 113 -30.04 -2.64 -14.51
N LEU A 114 -29.71 -3.86 -14.01
CA LEU A 114 -29.37 -4.07 -12.60
C LEU A 114 -28.07 -3.31 -12.23
N LEU A 115 -27.02 -3.49 -13.01
CA LEU A 115 -25.74 -2.77 -12.76
C LEU A 115 -25.93 -1.25 -12.88
N ILE A 116 -26.72 -0.79 -13.86
CA ILE A 116 -27.03 0.63 -14.04
C ILE A 116 -27.75 1.19 -12.80
N ALA A 117 -28.79 0.51 -12.34
CA ALA A 117 -29.55 0.93 -11.14
C ALA A 117 -28.65 0.97 -9.90
N PHE A 118 -27.81 -0.04 -9.71
CA PHE A 118 -26.87 -0.14 -8.60
C PHE A 118 -25.85 1.00 -8.66
N ARG A 119 -25.18 1.22 -9.80
CA ARG A 119 -24.24 2.33 -9.98
C ARG A 119 -24.87 3.70 -9.72
N CYS A 120 -26.10 3.94 -10.25
CA CYS A 120 -26.79 5.21 -10.04
C CYS A 120 -27.16 5.44 -8.57
N SER A 121 -27.57 4.40 -7.85
CA SER A 121 -27.89 4.48 -6.42
C SER A 121 -26.67 4.81 -5.56
N LEU A 122 -25.52 4.21 -5.84
CA LEU A 122 -24.26 4.55 -5.16
C LEU A 122 -23.81 5.99 -5.46
N GLN A 123 -23.89 6.43 -6.72
CA GLN A 123 -23.58 7.82 -7.10
C GLN A 123 -24.48 8.81 -6.34
N PHE A 124 -25.75 8.51 -6.15
CA PHE A 124 -26.65 9.35 -5.35
C PHE A 124 -26.18 9.41 -3.89
N LEU A 125 -25.85 8.28 -3.26
CA LEU A 125 -25.35 8.24 -1.88
C LEU A 125 -24.05 9.06 -1.72
N GLY A 126 -23.15 9.00 -2.69
CA GLY A 126 -21.93 9.81 -2.70
C GLY A 126 -22.24 11.31 -2.78
N ASN A 127 -23.11 11.71 -3.72
CA ASN A 127 -23.44 13.13 -3.91
C ASN A 127 -24.22 13.73 -2.73
N ILE A 128 -25.12 12.99 -2.10
CA ILE A 128 -25.86 13.49 -0.92
C ILE A 128 -24.94 13.64 0.31
N ALA A 129 -23.87 12.86 0.40
CA ALA A 129 -22.87 12.91 1.47
C ALA A 129 -21.81 13.98 1.24
N THR A 130 -21.55 14.35 -0.03
CA THR A 130 -20.46 15.28 -0.39
C THR A 130 -20.72 16.67 0.20
N GLY A 131 -19.79 17.11 1.07
CA GLY A 131 -19.84 18.43 1.73
C GLY A 131 -20.96 18.57 2.78
N ASN A 132 -21.63 17.47 3.18
CA ASN A 132 -22.74 17.49 4.14
C ASN A 132 -22.52 16.49 5.28
N ARG A 133 -22.04 17.00 6.42
CA ARG A 133 -21.68 16.17 7.58
C ARG A 133 -22.85 15.34 8.13
N ASP A 134 -24.06 15.91 8.15
CA ASP A 134 -25.24 15.19 8.66
C ASP A 134 -25.65 14.06 7.73
N SER A 135 -25.55 14.26 6.41
CA SER A 135 -25.77 13.22 5.42
C SER A 135 -24.69 12.13 5.51
N GLN A 136 -23.42 12.49 5.71
CA GLN A 136 -22.33 11.55 5.97
C GLN A 136 -22.62 10.69 7.21
N ASN A 137 -23.10 11.32 8.29
CA ASN A 137 -23.49 10.58 9.51
C ASN A 137 -24.64 9.60 9.24
N SER A 138 -25.64 10.01 8.48
CA SER A 138 -26.77 9.15 8.14
C SER A 138 -26.35 7.97 7.23
N VAL A 139 -25.54 8.25 6.20
CA VAL A 139 -24.99 7.20 5.32
C VAL A 139 -24.13 6.23 6.11
N TRP A 140 -23.22 6.71 6.95
CA TRP A 140 -22.35 5.87 7.77
C TRP A 140 -23.19 4.94 8.66
N LYS A 141 -24.12 5.49 9.43
CA LYS A 141 -24.97 4.74 10.34
C LYS A 141 -25.74 3.60 9.67
N LEU A 142 -26.20 3.81 8.44
CA LEU A 142 -27.07 2.89 7.73
C LEU A 142 -26.31 1.91 6.82
N ALA A 143 -25.19 2.34 6.25
CA ALA A 143 -24.40 1.55 5.29
C ALA A 143 -23.32 0.70 5.95
N PHE A 144 -22.75 1.18 7.05
CA PHE A 144 -21.63 0.53 7.73
C PHE A 144 -22.08 -0.62 8.63
N PRO A 145 -21.39 -1.78 8.63
CA PRO A 145 -20.28 -2.15 7.74
C PRO A 145 -20.73 -2.91 6.48
N SER A 146 -21.93 -3.48 6.48
CA SER A 146 -22.35 -4.55 5.56
C SER A 146 -22.44 -4.10 4.10
N LEU A 147 -22.99 -2.91 3.84
CA LEU A 147 -23.10 -2.41 2.46
C LEU A 147 -21.72 -2.19 1.85
N PHE A 148 -20.79 -1.58 2.59
CA PHE A 148 -19.43 -1.36 2.12
C PHE A 148 -18.70 -2.69 1.83
N LEU A 149 -18.79 -3.68 2.72
CA LEU A 149 -18.20 -5.01 2.51
C LEU A 149 -18.69 -5.67 1.22
N ASN A 150 -20.00 -5.65 0.99
CA ASN A 150 -20.59 -6.26 -0.19
C ASN A 150 -20.13 -5.56 -1.49
N CYS A 151 -20.06 -4.22 -1.47
CA CYS A 151 -19.64 -3.45 -2.64
C CYS A 151 -18.13 -3.57 -2.92
N LEU A 152 -17.27 -3.59 -1.90
CA LEU A 152 -15.81 -3.78 -2.04
C LEU A 152 -15.45 -5.15 -2.63
N ASN A 153 -16.29 -6.17 -2.39
CA ASN A 153 -16.11 -7.51 -2.94
C ASN A 153 -16.84 -7.75 -4.28
N HIS A 154 -17.44 -6.72 -4.86
CA HIS A 154 -18.16 -6.83 -6.13
C HIS A 154 -17.20 -7.04 -7.30
N GLN A 155 -17.71 -7.66 -8.42
CA GLN A 155 -16.91 -7.88 -9.63
C GLN A 155 -16.84 -6.64 -10.54
N ASP A 156 -17.81 -5.74 -10.42
CA ASP A 156 -17.91 -4.54 -11.24
C ASP A 156 -17.05 -3.41 -10.63
N GLU A 157 -16.01 -2.97 -11.34
CA GLU A 157 -15.08 -1.93 -10.91
C GLU A 157 -15.75 -0.59 -10.61
N LYS A 158 -16.81 -0.22 -11.35
CA LYS A 158 -17.53 1.04 -11.11
C LYS A 158 -18.31 1.00 -9.79
N ILE A 159 -18.82 -0.18 -9.39
CA ILE A 159 -19.46 -0.36 -8.09
C ILE A 159 -18.42 -0.20 -6.98
N ILE A 160 -17.23 -0.80 -7.15
CA ILE A 160 -16.11 -0.66 -6.21
C ILE A 160 -15.70 0.82 -6.12
N ASP A 161 -15.53 1.50 -7.25
CA ASP A 161 -15.10 2.90 -7.30
C ASP A 161 -16.10 3.84 -6.60
N TYR A 162 -17.40 3.73 -6.92
CA TYR A 162 -18.42 4.55 -6.25
C TYR A 162 -18.57 4.22 -4.76
N CYS A 163 -18.41 2.97 -4.38
CA CYS A 163 -18.36 2.57 -2.97
C CYS A 163 -17.17 3.23 -2.25
N SER A 164 -16.00 3.23 -2.89
CA SER A 164 -14.78 3.85 -2.36
C SER A 164 -14.94 5.35 -2.21
N MET A 165 -15.54 6.02 -3.20
CA MET A 165 -15.88 7.44 -3.12
C MET A 165 -16.78 7.73 -1.89
N ILE A 166 -17.81 6.91 -1.65
CA ILE A 166 -18.70 7.08 -0.49
C ILE A 166 -17.93 6.86 0.81
N LEU A 167 -17.13 5.80 0.86
CA LEU A 167 -16.34 5.46 2.04
C LEU A 167 -15.35 6.58 2.36
N PHE A 168 -14.59 7.07 1.38
CA PHE A 168 -13.68 8.22 1.53
C PHE A 168 -14.41 9.47 2.01
N THR A 169 -15.56 9.79 1.40
CA THR A 169 -16.38 10.95 1.76
C THR A 169 -16.87 10.87 3.21
N CYS A 170 -17.16 9.67 3.71
CA CYS A 170 -17.66 9.45 5.06
C CYS A 170 -16.56 9.26 6.11
N LEU A 171 -15.33 8.86 5.72
CA LEU A 171 -14.24 8.67 6.67
C LEU A 171 -13.80 10.00 7.29
N ASN A 172 -13.42 9.92 8.55
CA ASN A 172 -12.76 10.95 9.33
C ASN A 172 -11.85 10.25 10.36
N PRO A 173 -11.01 10.94 11.12
CA PRO A 173 -10.10 10.30 12.08
C PRO A 173 -10.80 9.34 13.04
N GLU A 174 -11.92 9.76 13.65
CA GLU A 174 -12.70 8.94 14.58
C GLU A 174 -13.23 7.65 13.93
N ARG A 175 -13.75 7.72 12.71
CA ARG A 175 -14.24 6.55 11.96
C ARG A 175 -13.09 5.68 11.47
N THR A 176 -11.95 6.25 11.15
CA THR A 176 -10.75 5.50 10.82
C THR A 176 -10.27 4.68 12.02
N GLU A 177 -10.27 5.25 13.21
CA GLU A 177 -9.98 4.52 14.45
C GLU A 177 -10.99 3.38 14.70
N GLN A 178 -12.27 3.58 14.42
CA GLN A 178 -13.28 2.52 14.52
C GLN A 178 -13.01 1.32 13.61
N LEU A 179 -12.26 1.49 12.51
CA LEU A 179 -11.92 0.38 11.62
C LEU A 179 -10.97 -0.64 12.25
N GLN A 180 -10.22 -0.29 13.30
CA GLN A 180 -9.34 -1.22 14.03
C GLN A 180 -10.13 -2.22 14.90
N GLU A 181 -11.40 -1.94 15.23
CA GLU A 181 -12.23 -2.85 15.98
C GLU A 181 -12.40 -4.19 15.25
N GLN A 182 -12.35 -5.29 15.99
CA GLN A 182 -12.31 -6.64 15.43
C GLN A 182 -13.38 -6.92 14.36
N ASN A 183 -14.61 -6.42 14.54
CA ASN A 183 -15.71 -6.62 13.60
C ASN A 183 -15.61 -5.71 12.35
N ASN A 184 -14.97 -4.56 12.49
CA ASN A 184 -14.88 -3.52 11.47
C ASN A 184 -13.60 -3.64 10.63
N LEU A 185 -12.58 -4.32 11.14
CA LEU A 185 -11.29 -4.52 10.47
C LEU A 185 -11.46 -5.14 9.06
N LYS A 186 -12.54 -5.89 8.85
CA LYS A 186 -12.89 -6.47 7.53
C LYS A 186 -13.07 -5.41 6.44
N ILE A 187 -13.49 -4.18 6.79
CA ILE A 187 -13.59 -3.08 5.83
C ILE A 187 -12.20 -2.66 5.35
N ALA A 188 -11.27 -2.43 6.29
CA ALA A 188 -9.90 -2.06 5.94
C ALA A 188 -9.18 -3.16 5.15
N LEU A 189 -9.40 -4.44 5.49
CA LEU A 189 -8.94 -5.58 4.70
C LEU A 189 -9.55 -5.58 3.29
N GLY A 190 -10.87 -5.36 3.19
CA GLY A 190 -11.57 -5.26 1.89
C GLY A 190 -11.04 -4.11 1.03
N VAL A 191 -10.70 -2.96 1.63
CA VAL A 191 -10.06 -1.83 0.94
C VAL A 191 -8.69 -2.25 0.39
N LEU A 192 -7.82 -2.87 1.19
CA LEU A 192 -6.50 -3.33 0.73
C LEU A 192 -6.61 -4.38 -0.38
N GLN A 193 -7.55 -5.32 -0.27
CA GLN A 193 -7.78 -6.35 -1.30
C GLN A 193 -8.32 -5.74 -2.60
N ALA A 194 -9.23 -4.76 -2.51
CA ALA A 194 -9.74 -4.04 -3.67
C ALA A 194 -8.65 -3.17 -4.32
N TYR A 195 -7.82 -2.47 -3.52
CA TYR A 195 -6.66 -1.72 -4.00
C TYR A 195 -5.69 -2.61 -4.79
N ARG A 196 -5.39 -3.82 -4.30
CA ARG A 196 -4.51 -4.77 -5.01
C ARG A 196 -5.08 -5.26 -6.34
N ARG A 197 -6.41 -5.38 -6.45
CA ARG A 197 -7.08 -5.81 -7.70
C ARG A 197 -7.14 -4.70 -8.74
N SER A 198 -7.33 -3.46 -8.29
CA SER A 198 -7.57 -2.30 -9.15
C SER A 198 -6.84 -1.06 -8.57
N PRO A 199 -5.50 -1.01 -8.67
CA PRO A 199 -4.68 0.07 -8.08
C PRO A 199 -4.90 1.42 -8.76
N GLU A 200 -5.50 1.46 -9.96
CA GLU A 200 -5.84 2.65 -10.72
C GLU A 200 -7.04 3.41 -10.15
N LEU A 201 -7.78 2.84 -9.19
CA LEU A 201 -8.93 3.49 -8.58
C LEU A 201 -8.48 4.60 -7.62
N GLU A 202 -8.63 5.85 -8.03
CA GLU A 202 -8.18 7.04 -7.30
C GLU A 202 -8.70 7.08 -5.85
N TRP A 203 -10.00 6.79 -5.64
CA TRP A 203 -10.59 6.81 -4.30
C TRP A 203 -9.99 5.77 -3.34
N MET A 204 -9.59 4.60 -3.86
CA MET A 204 -8.89 3.59 -3.07
C MET A 204 -7.53 4.09 -2.60
N THR A 205 -6.74 4.67 -3.51
CA THR A 205 -5.45 5.27 -3.18
C THR A 205 -5.63 6.34 -2.11
N LEU A 206 -6.62 7.23 -2.26
CA LEU A 206 -6.91 8.29 -1.28
C LEU A 206 -7.32 7.73 0.09
N ILE A 207 -8.08 6.62 0.17
CA ILE A 207 -8.43 5.98 1.44
C ILE A 207 -7.16 5.44 2.11
N VAL A 208 -6.34 4.73 1.36
CA VAL A 208 -5.11 4.13 1.88
C VAL A 208 -4.17 5.20 2.40
N THR A 209 -3.86 6.22 1.57
CA THR A 209 -2.85 7.24 1.90
C THR A 209 -3.31 8.24 2.95
N ASN A 210 -4.59 8.65 2.93
CA ASN A 210 -5.09 9.69 3.82
C ASN A 210 -5.70 9.17 5.13
N HIS A 211 -6.08 7.89 5.17
CA HIS A 211 -6.72 7.29 6.35
C HIS A 211 -5.96 6.08 6.89
N LEU A 212 -5.73 5.02 6.09
CA LEU A 212 -5.16 3.79 6.61
C LEU A 212 -3.71 3.99 7.10
N LEU A 213 -2.83 4.51 6.24
CA LEU A 213 -1.41 4.70 6.57
C LEU A 213 -1.16 5.78 7.63
N LYS A 214 -2.13 6.68 7.85
CA LYS A 214 -2.05 7.69 8.92
C LYS A 214 -2.54 7.21 10.30
N CYS A 215 -3.00 5.97 10.40
CA CYS A 215 -3.44 5.37 11.65
C CYS A 215 -2.55 4.16 12.01
N PRO A 216 -1.48 4.34 12.78
CA PRO A 216 -0.53 3.27 13.12
C PRO A 216 -1.21 2.05 13.72
N GLU A 217 -2.15 2.24 14.64
CA GLU A 217 -2.88 1.16 15.29
C GLU A 217 -3.69 0.32 14.30
N LEU A 218 -4.30 0.97 13.30
CA LEU A 218 -5.01 0.26 12.24
C LEU A 218 -4.07 -0.58 11.39
N VAL A 219 -2.89 -0.04 11.02
CA VAL A 219 -1.90 -0.79 10.24
C VAL A 219 -1.35 -1.97 11.04
N LYS A 220 -1.06 -1.80 12.35
CA LYS A 220 -0.66 -2.89 13.25
C LYS A 220 -1.73 -3.99 13.30
N ALA A 221 -3.00 -3.60 13.47
CA ALA A 221 -4.12 -4.54 13.51
C ALA A 221 -4.29 -5.29 12.18
N LEU A 222 -4.13 -4.61 11.04
CA LEU A 222 -4.14 -5.21 9.72
C LEU A 222 -2.97 -6.18 9.56
N TYR A 223 -1.75 -5.73 9.82
CA TYR A 223 -0.53 -6.53 9.70
C TYR A 223 -0.63 -7.85 10.48
N ALA A 224 -1.22 -7.83 11.67
CA ALA A 224 -1.42 -9.02 12.49
C ALA A 224 -2.38 -10.05 11.86
N LYS A 225 -3.30 -9.61 10.98
CA LYS A 225 -4.32 -10.48 10.35
C LYS A 225 -3.97 -10.92 8.92
N LEU A 226 -3.06 -10.20 8.27
CA LEU A 226 -2.65 -10.45 6.90
C LEU A 226 -1.78 -11.73 6.80
N SER A 227 -1.94 -12.47 5.70
CA SER A 227 -0.98 -13.50 5.27
C SER A 227 0.37 -12.86 4.92
N ASN A 228 1.43 -13.67 4.78
CA ASN A 228 2.75 -13.14 4.42
C ASN A 228 2.74 -12.47 3.03
N GLN A 229 2.03 -13.00 2.05
CA GLN A 229 1.86 -12.37 0.74
C GLN A 229 1.17 -11.00 0.85
N GLU A 230 0.13 -10.89 1.67
CA GLU A 230 -0.57 -9.63 1.88
C GLU A 230 0.28 -8.63 2.69
N ARG A 231 1.10 -9.09 3.64
CA ARG A 231 2.08 -8.25 4.36
C ARG A 231 3.12 -7.69 3.40
N THR A 232 3.66 -8.52 2.51
CA THR A 232 4.59 -8.08 1.46
C THR A 232 3.96 -6.97 0.63
N ALA A 233 2.74 -7.16 0.15
CA ALA A 233 2.02 -6.16 -0.64
C ALA A 233 1.73 -4.86 0.14
N LEU A 234 1.41 -4.94 1.43
CA LEU A 234 1.24 -3.76 2.28
C LEU A 234 2.56 -2.99 2.44
N LEU A 235 3.67 -3.69 2.65
CA LEU A 235 5.00 -3.07 2.77
C LEU A 235 5.45 -2.45 1.44
N GLU A 236 5.18 -3.08 0.30
CA GLU A 236 5.44 -2.52 -1.03
C GLU A 236 4.62 -1.25 -1.27
N LEU A 237 3.36 -1.23 -0.85
CA LEU A 237 2.52 -0.03 -0.90
C LEU A 237 3.10 1.10 -0.03
N ILE A 238 3.48 0.81 1.22
CA ILE A 238 4.12 1.80 2.11
C ILE A 238 5.38 2.36 1.44
N LEU A 239 6.22 1.49 0.89
CA LEU A 239 7.47 1.87 0.24
C LEU A 239 7.24 2.74 -1.00
N SER A 240 6.25 2.40 -1.85
CA SER A 240 5.86 3.20 -3.02
C SER A 240 5.36 4.58 -2.61
N GLU A 241 4.48 4.66 -1.62
CA GLU A 241 3.93 5.92 -1.12
C GLU A 241 5.02 6.82 -0.49
N MET A 242 6.00 6.25 0.19
CA MET A 242 7.14 6.99 0.72
C MET A 242 8.02 7.56 -0.39
N LYS A 243 8.29 6.78 -1.44
CA LYS A 243 9.17 7.19 -2.55
C LYS A 243 8.51 8.17 -3.52
N GLU A 244 7.26 7.91 -3.90
CA GLU A 244 6.57 8.66 -4.95
C GLU A 244 5.81 9.87 -4.40
N ASN A 245 5.15 9.71 -3.25
CA ASN A 245 4.29 10.72 -2.65
C ASN A 245 4.87 11.37 -1.39
N HIS A 246 6.13 11.01 -1.03
CA HIS A 246 6.83 11.53 0.15
C HIS A 246 6.03 11.40 1.45
N VAL A 247 5.28 10.29 1.59
CA VAL A 247 4.51 10.01 2.79
C VAL A 247 5.47 9.71 3.94
N VAL A 248 5.29 10.42 5.04
CA VAL A 248 6.03 10.22 6.30
C VAL A 248 5.21 9.30 7.19
N ILE A 249 5.81 8.23 7.70
CA ILE A 249 5.08 7.18 8.46
C ILE A 249 5.10 7.39 9.98
N GLY A 250 5.72 8.37 10.50
CA GLY A 250 5.76 8.69 11.93
C GLY A 250 6.49 7.66 12.80
N GLU A 251 6.91 8.10 13.97
CA GLU A 251 7.77 7.35 14.92
C GLU A 251 7.18 6.01 15.37
N GLU A 252 5.89 6.00 15.70
CA GLU A 252 5.22 4.81 16.22
C GLU A 252 5.16 3.67 15.18
N MET A 253 4.90 4.01 13.93
CA MET A 253 4.91 3.05 12.83
C MET A 253 6.34 2.59 12.53
N ALA A 254 7.31 3.50 12.50
CA ALA A 254 8.71 3.19 12.29
C ALA A 254 9.23 2.17 13.32
N THR A 255 8.92 2.41 14.59
CA THR A 255 9.26 1.49 15.70
C THR A 255 8.59 0.14 15.54
N PHE A 256 7.31 0.09 15.18
CA PHE A 256 6.61 -1.18 14.92
C PHE A 256 7.26 -2.00 13.80
N LEU A 257 7.66 -1.35 12.71
CA LEU A 257 8.32 -2.02 11.59
C LEU A 257 9.72 -2.51 11.98
N ALA A 258 10.47 -1.75 12.80
CA ALA A 258 11.77 -2.16 13.33
C ALA A 258 11.65 -3.41 14.20
N VAL A 259 10.73 -3.42 15.16
CA VAL A 259 10.47 -4.60 16.02
C VAL A 259 10.04 -5.79 15.19
N SER A 260 9.16 -5.60 14.19
CA SER A 260 8.73 -6.67 13.28
C SER A 260 9.91 -7.26 12.48
N PHE A 261 10.88 -6.42 12.08
CA PHE A 261 12.11 -6.85 11.42
C PHE A 261 13.00 -7.64 12.36
N GLU A 262 13.23 -7.16 13.58
CA GLU A 262 14.04 -7.84 14.60
C GLU A 262 13.52 -9.25 14.89
N GLU A 263 12.20 -9.40 15.07
CA GLU A 263 11.57 -10.69 15.36
C GLU A 263 11.69 -11.71 14.22
N LYS A 264 11.73 -11.23 12.96
CA LYS A 264 11.64 -12.08 11.76
C LYS A 264 12.93 -12.18 10.96
N CYS A 265 13.97 -11.43 11.30
CA CYS A 265 15.20 -11.26 10.51
C CYS A 265 15.86 -12.58 10.10
N GLN A 266 15.85 -13.58 10.98
CA GLN A 266 16.48 -14.87 10.70
C GLN A 266 15.77 -15.70 9.62
N SER A 267 14.50 -15.39 9.28
CA SER A 267 13.78 -16.09 8.21
C SER A 267 14.51 -16.00 6.86
N VAL A 268 15.23 -14.90 6.62
CA VAL A 268 16.01 -14.67 5.40
C VAL A 268 17.09 -15.72 5.18
N LEU A 269 17.66 -16.28 6.27
CA LEU A 269 18.71 -17.30 6.15
C LEU A 269 18.21 -18.61 5.51
N ARG A 270 16.90 -18.85 5.49
CA ARG A 270 16.31 -20.00 4.79
C ARG A 270 16.50 -19.92 3.28
N LEU A 271 16.65 -18.72 2.72
CA LEU A 271 16.91 -18.50 1.29
C LEU A 271 18.34 -18.92 0.87
N VAL A 272 19.26 -19.15 1.81
CA VAL A 272 20.63 -19.63 1.50
C VAL A 272 20.60 -21.02 0.86
N SER A 273 19.69 -21.87 1.29
CA SER A 273 19.59 -23.27 0.89
C SER A 273 18.29 -23.65 0.16
N ALA A 274 17.33 -22.72 0.06
CA ALA A 274 16.03 -23.01 -0.51
C ALA A 274 16.01 -22.81 -2.04
N THR A 275 15.38 -23.75 -2.73
CA THR A 275 15.04 -23.60 -4.15
C THR A 275 13.69 -22.92 -4.38
N ASN A 276 12.94 -22.69 -3.32
CA ASN A 276 11.59 -22.10 -3.35
C ASN A 276 11.56 -20.77 -2.59
N GLU A 277 10.68 -19.88 -3.03
CA GLU A 277 10.40 -18.62 -2.34
C GLU A 277 9.84 -18.88 -0.92
N ASP A 278 10.53 -18.34 0.09
CA ASP A 278 10.04 -18.31 1.48
C ASP A 278 9.29 -17.00 1.73
N GLU A 279 7.97 -17.08 1.84
CA GLU A 279 7.12 -15.89 2.00
C GLU A 279 7.47 -15.05 3.25
N GLU A 280 7.90 -15.68 4.35
CA GLU A 280 8.30 -14.95 5.56
C GLU A 280 9.63 -14.22 5.34
N ALA A 281 10.54 -14.82 4.60
CA ALA A 281 11.80 -14.18 4.19
C ALA A 281 11.52 -12.96 3.29
N LEU A 282 10.56 -13.06 2.36
CA LEU A 282 10.16 -11.92 1.51
C LEU A 282 9.60 -10.76 2.32
N VAL A 283 8.75 -11.04 3.32
CA VAL A 283 8.28 -9.99 4.26
C VAL A 283 9.46 -9.31 4.94
N THR A 284 10.45 -10.08 5.40
CA THR A 284 11.63 -9.54 6.08
C THR A 284 12.49 -8.66 5.16
N ILE A 285 12.65 -9.05 3.89
CA ILE A 285 13.34 -8.23 2.89
C ILE A 285 12.60 -6.90 2.69
N ARG A 286 11.28 -6.91 2.54
CA ARG A 286 10.49 -5.70 2.39
C ARG A 286 10.49 -4.81 3.64
N LEU A 287 10.51 -5.39 4.83
CA LEU A 287 10.71 -4.62 6.07
C LEU A 287 12.05 -3.88 6.04
N LEU A 288 13.14 -4.53 5.61
CA LEU A 288 14.44 -3.88 5.47
C LEU A 288 14.39 -2.74 4.45
N ASP A 289 13.74 -2.94 3.30
CA ASP A 289 13.59 -1.91 2.27
C ASP A 289 12.89 -0.66 2.83
N VAL A 290 11.78 -0.86 3.57
CA VAL A 290 11.05 0.23 4.21
C VAL A 290 11.90 0.91 5.29
N LEU A 291 12.62 0.15 6.14
CA LEU A 291 13.48 0.73 7.18
C LEU A 291 14.64 1.55 6.59
N CYS A 292 15.19 1.12 5.45
CA CYS A 292 16.18 1.92 4.73
C CYS A 292 15.63 3.26 4.28
N GLU A 293 14.38 3.30 3.83
CA GLU A 293 13.73 4.54 3.40
C GLU A 293 13.36 5.42 4.59
N VAL A 294 12.78 4.84 5.64
CA VAL A 294 12.45 5.54 6.89
C VAL A 294 13.69 6.21 7.50
N THR A 295 14.81 5.47 7.59
CA THR A 295 16.05 5.99 8.19
C THR A 295 16.76 7.03 7.31
N SER A 296 16.31 7.23 6.07
CA SER A 296 16.79 8.33 5.21
C SER A 296 16.14 9.68 5.56
N ASN A 297 15.07 9.67 6.34
CA ASN A 297 14.35 10.87 6.78
C ASN A 297 14.81 11.28 8.18
N PRO A 298 15.31 12.52 8.38
CA PRO A 298 15.85 12.96 9.68
C PRO A 298 14.86 12.88 10.83
N GLY A 299 13.55 13.02 10.56
CA GLY A 299 12.50 13.00 11.59
C GLY A 299 12.35 11.64 12.25
N GLU A 300 12.33 10.58 11.47
CA GLU A 300 12.16 9.19 11.95
C GLU A 300 13.48 8.53 12.33
N LEU A 301 14.60 8.99 11.77
CA LEU A 301 15.92 8.44 12.04
C LEU A 301 16.24 8.44 13.54
N GLN A 302 15.97 9.55 14.24
CA GLN A 302 16.32 9.69 15.65
C GLN A 302 15.65 8.64 16.53
N SER A 303 14.38 8.32 16.29
CA SER A 303 13.64 7.29 17.03
C SER A 303 14.21 5.89 16.77
N LEU A 304 14.57 5.59 15.53
CA LEU A 304 15.15 4.29 15.16
C LEU A 304 16.59 4.14 15.61
N GLN A 305 17.37 5.22 15.70
CA GLN A 305 18.70 5.21 16.30
C GLN A 305 18.68 4.83 17.80
N ALA A 306 17.58 5.14 18.48
CA ALA A 306 17.37 4.78 19.89
C ALA A 306 16.70 3.40 20.07
N CYS A 307 16.27 2.73 18.98
CA CYS A 307 15.60 1.44 19.02
C CYS A 307 16.58 0.33 19.48
N PRO A 308 16.36 -0.27 20.65
CA PRO A 308 17.27 -1.29 21.17
C PRO A 308 17.20 -2.53 20.26
N GLY A 309 18.33 -3.05 19.85
CA GLY A 309 18.42 -4.30 19.09
C GLY A 309 18.49 -4.15 17.57
N LEU A 310 17.92 -3.10 16.98
CA LEU A 310 17.88 -2.95 15.53
C LEU A 310 19.29 -2.94 14.89
N LEU A 311 20.22 -2.19 15.47
CA LEU A 311 21.60 -2.11 14.99
C LEU A 311 22.33 -3.45 15.15
N GLU A 312 22.21 -4.08 16.33
CA GLU A 312 22.81 -5.37 16.64
C GLU A 312 22.30 -6.48 15.70
N VAL A 313 21.00 -6.50 15.45
CA VAL A 313 20.37 -7.46 14.55
C VAL A 313 20.85 -7.23 13.12
N ALA A 314 20.94 -5.98 12.66
CA ALA A 314 21.41 -5.68 11.32
C ALA A 314 22.87 -6.13 11.11
N ILE A 315 23.75 -5.89 12.08
CA ILE A 315 25.16 -6.33 12.04
C ILE A 315 25.25 -7.86 12.08
N SER A 316 24.53 -8.52 12.99
CA SER A 316 24.55 -9.97 13.13
C SER A 316 24.04 -10.66 11.86
N LEU A 317 22.97 -10.12 11.27
CA LEU A 317 22.41 -10.67 10.03
C LEU A 317 23.35 -10.46 8.86
N LEU A 318 24.00 -9.29 8.74
CA LEU A 318 25.03 -9.05 7.73
C LEU A 318 26.18 -10.05 7.84
N GLN A 319 26.63 -10.35 9.09
CA GLN A 319 27.68 -11.32 9.35
C GLN A 319 27.28 -12.73 8.91
N LEU A 320 26.06 -13.18 9.25
CA LEU A 320 25.57 -14.50 8.89
C LEU A 320 25.42 -14.67 7.37
N VAL A 321 24.87 -13.68 6.68
CA VAL A 321 24.71 -13.70 5.23
C VAL A 321 26.07 -13.63 4.52
N HIS A 322 27.02 -12.85 5.04
CA HIS A 322 28.38 -12.77 4.51
C HIS A 322 29.13 -14.12 4.67
N LEU A 323 29.04 -14.75 5.85
CA LEU A 323 29.65 -16.06 6.08
C LEU A 323 29.04 -17.15 5.19
N ALA A 324 27.72 -17.14 5.01
CA ALA A 324 27.04 -18.06 4.08
C ALA A 324 27.55 -17.89 2.64
N GLY A 325 27.77 -16.63 2.21
CA GLY A 325 28.32 -16.31 0.89
C GLY A 325 29.76 -16.78 0.67
N LYS A 326 30.55 -16.87 1.74
CA LYS A 326 31.93 -17.40 1.67
C LYS A 326 31.97 -18.93 1.55
N GLN A 327 30.92 -19.63 1.98
CA GLN A 327 30.89 -21.10 1.98
C GLN A 327 30.34 -21.66 0.66
N THR A 328 29.29 -21.08 0.13
CA THR A 328 28.62 -21.52 -1.10
C THR A 328 28.08 -20.33 -1.87
N ALA A 329 28.07 -20.44 -3.20
CA ALA A 329 27.30 -19.49 -4.03
C ALA A 329 25.83 -19.51 -3.63
N ASN A 330 25.25 -18.35 -3.39
CA ASN A 330 23.88 -18.21 -2.96
C ASN A 330 23.28 -16.88 -3.44
N ILE A 331 21.98 -16.67 -3.20
CA ILE A 331 21.24 -15.49 -3.65
C ILE A 331 21.82 -14.16 -3.13
N PHE A 332 22.51 -14.17 -1.97
CA PHE A 332 23.03 -12.96 -1.32
C PHE A 332 24.45 -12.58 -1.77
N THR A 333 25.14 -13.44 -2.52
CA THR A 333 26.51 -13.18 -2.99
C THR A 333 26.67 -13.81 -4.36
N ALA A 334 27.04 -12.98 -5.36
CA ALA A 334 27.31 -13.46 -6.70
C ALA A 334 28.48 -14.44 -6.70
N SER A 335 28.28 -15.59 -7.37
CA SER A 335 29.43 -16.42 -7.77
C SER A 335 29.78 -16.05 -9.21
N TYR A 336 31.06 -15.80 -9.45
CA TYR A 336 31.58 -15.51 -10.78
C TYR A 336 31.47 -16.76 -11.67
N SER A 337 30.28 -16.97 -12.27
CA SER A 337 30.10 -17.91 -13.36
C SER A 337 29.92 -17.14 -14.67
N THR A 338 30.54 -17.63 -15.73
CA THR A 338 30.59 -16.99 -17.05
C THR A 338 29.26 -16.99 -17.82
N GLU A 339 28.21 -17.53 -17.26
CA GLU A 339 26.83 -17.51 -17.80
C GLU A 339 25.93 -16.75 -16.82
N GLN A 340 25.82 -15.43 -16.98
CA GLN A 340 24.94 -14.60 -16.18
C GLN A 340 23.55 -14.57 -16.81
N GLU A 341 22.61 -15.34 -16.26
CA GLU A 341 21.21 -14.95 -16.28
C GLU A 341 21.03 -13.84 -15.23
N GLU A 342 20.41 -12.71 -15.62
CA GLU A 342 20.00 -11.67 -14.66
C GLU A 342 19.12 -12.30 -13.57
N ILE A 343 19.65 -12.40 -12.34
CA ILE A 343 18.90 -12.96 -11.23
C ILE A 343 17.84 -11.95 -10.80
N SER A 344 16.62 -12.11 -11.28
CA SER A 344 15.46 -11.36 -10.81
C SER A 344 14.90 -12.02 -9.54
N HIS A 345 15.46 -11.71 -8.39
CA HIS A 345 14.96 -12.20 -7.10
C HIS A 345 14.86 -11.05 -6.09
N PRO A 346 13.80 -10.99 -5.25
CA PRO A 346 13.61 -9.92 -4.25
C PRO A 346 14.75 -9.74 -3.25
N ALA A 347 15.60 -10.76 -3.05
CA ALA A 347 16.77 -10.71 -2.17
C ALA A 347 17.99 -10.01 -2.79
N VAL A 348 17.95 -9.67 -4.08
CA VAL A 348 19.01 -8.87 -4.73
C VAL A 348 19.12 -7.53 -4.01
N GLY A 349 20.32 -7.15 -3.61
CA GLY A 349 20.58 -5.92 -2.86
C GLY A 349 20.46 -6.06 -1.34
N PHE A 350 20.12 -7.22 -0.80
CA PHE A 350 19.86 -7.39 0.63
C PHE A 350 21.06 -7.00 1.52
N LYS A 351 22.29 -7.42 1.19
CA LYS A 351 23.50 -6.99 1.94
C LYS A 351 23.74 -5.50 1.82
N SER A 352 23.54 -4.93 0.64
CA SER A 352 23.71 -3.49 0.44
C SER A 352 22.71 -2.67 1.25
N HIS A 353 21.47 -3.16 1.40
CA HIS A 353 20.45 -2.52 2.24
C HIS A 353 20.78 -2.65 3.73
N LEU A 354 21.32 -3.79 4.21
CA LEU A 354 21.80 -3.91 5.59
C LEU A 354 22.90 -2.89 5.89
N ILE A 355 23.87 -2.75 4.99
CA ILE A 355 24.95 -1.75 5.14
C ILE A 355 24.41 -0.33 5.10
N ARG A 356 23.44 -0.04 4.23
CA ARG A 356 22.73 1.25 4.20
C ARG A 356 22.06 1.55 5.54
N LEU A 357 21.31 0.57 6.08
CA LEU A 357 20.64 0.73 7.37
C LEU A 357 21.65 1.00 8.50
N ILE A 358 22.72 0.21 8.59
CA ILE A 358 23.79 0.42 9.58
C ILE A 358 24.40 1.84 9.44
N GLY A 359 24.71 2.25 8.21
CA GLY A 359 25.24 3.58 7.94
C GLY A 359 24.29 4.70 8.36
N ASN A 360 23.00 4.57 8.06
CA ASN A 360 21.98 5.54 8.47
C ASN A 360 21.88 5.63 10.00
N LEU A 361 21.81 4.48 10.70
CA LEU A 361 21.73 4.43 12.16
C LEU A 361 22.98 5.04 12.87
N CYS A 362 24.12 5.08 12.21
CA CYS A 362 25.36 5.66 12.74
C CYS A 362 25.53 7.16 12.41
N TYR A 363 24.67 7.72 11.55
CA TYR A 363 24.77 9.12 11.14
C TYR A 363 24.64 10.05 12.36
N LYS A 364 25.70 10.79 12.65
CA LYS A 364 25.80 11.72 13.81
C LYS A 364 25.38 11.09 15.16
N ASN A 365 25.56 9.78 15.31
CA ASN A 365 25.24 9.06 16.55
C ASN A 365 26.47 8.29 17.08
N LYS A 366 27.21 8.92 17.96
CA LYS A 366 28.45 8.37 18.50
C LYS A 366 28.23 7.04 19.24
N SER A 367 27.13 6.89 19.97
CA SER A 367 26.81 5.63 20.68
C SER A 367 26.68 4.46 19.70
N ASN A 368 25.98 4.66 18.58
CA ASN A 368 25.82 3.63 17.56
C ASN A 368 27.12 3.37 16.82
N GLN A 369 27.94 4.40 16.55
CA GLN A 369 29.26 4.26 15.95
C GLN A 369 30.18 3.39 16.83
N ASP A 370 30.22 3.66 18.16
CA ASP A 370 31.00 2.90 19.13
C ASP A 370 30.49 1.45 19.23
N LYS A 371 29.17 1.25 19.17
CA LYS A 371 28.54 -0.08 19.20
C LYS A 371 28.91 -0.93 17.97
N VAL A 372 28.97 -0.33 16.77
CA VAL A 372 29.43 -1.05 15.55
C VAL A 372 30.89 -1.49 15.71
N TYR A 373 31.75 -0.65 16.29
CA TYR A 373 33.13 -1.03 16.61
C TYR A 373 33.19 -2.23 17.56
N GLU A 374 32.43 -2.19 18.66
CA GLU A 374 32.38 -3.26 19.67
C GLU A 374 31.90 -4.61 19.12
N LEU A 375 31.01 -4.59 18.12
CA LEU A 375 30.47 -5.75 17.44
C LEU A 375 31.31 -6.21 16.24
N ASN A 376 32.52 -5.67 16.04
CA ASN A 376 33.36 -5.93 14.88
C ASN A 376 32.68 -5.63 13.52
N GLY A 377 31.76 -4.67 13.51
CA GLY A 377 31.03 -4.30 12.29
C GLY A 377 31.87 -3.56 11.27
N ILE A 378 32.91 -2.81 11.69
CA ILE A 378 33.76 -2.06 10.78
C ILE A 378 34.51 -3.00 9.81
N PRO A 379 35.26 -4.04 10.26
CA PRO A 379 35.87 -5.00 9.36
C PRO A 379 34.86 -5.70 8.46
N LEU A 380 33.69 -6.07 8.99
CA LEU A 380 32.63 -6.72 8.23
C LEU A 380 32.11 -5.85 7.08
N ILE A 381 31.92 -4.53 7.30
CA ILE A 381 31.52 -3.58 6.25
C ILE A 381 32.62 -3.46 5.21
N LEU A 382 33.89 -3.37 5.62
CA LEU A 382 35.04 -3.28 4.72
C LEU A 382 35.18 -4.53 3.85
N ASP A 383 34.95 -5.74 4.41
CA ASP A 383 34.94 -7.01 3.68
C ASP A 383 33.85 -7.06 2.57
N ASN A 384 32.84 -6.23 2.67
CA ASN A 384 31.76 -6.10 1.70
C ASN A 384 31.93 -4.91 0.73
N CYS A 385 33.10 -4.28 0.67
CA CYS A 385 33.38 -3.18 -0.27
C CYS A 385 33.70 -3.65 -1.69
N SER A 386 33.74 -4.94 -1.97
CA SER A 386 33.98 -5.50 -3.31
C SER A 386 32.72 -5.39 -4.19
N ILE A 387 32.92 -5.43 -5.52
CA ILE A 387 31.83 -5.51 -6.47
C ILE A 387 31.12 -6.87 -6.30
N ASP A 388 29.80 -6.81 -6.22
CA ASP A 388 28.95 -7.97 -6.04
C ASP A 388 27.65 -7.75 -6.86
N ASP A 389 27.46 -8.51 -7.94
CA ASP A 389 26.34 -8.34 -8.87
C ASP A 389 24.97 -8.59 -8.21
N ASN A 390 24.93 -9.43 -7.16
CA ASN A 390 23.73 -9.64 -6.37
C ASN A 390 23.48 -8.49 -5.36
N ASN A 391 24.41 -7.55 -5.21
CA ASN A 391 24.28 -6.42 -4.32
C ASN A 391 24.69 -5.11 -5.02
N PRO A 392 23.84 -4.59 -5.92
CA PRO A 392 24.09 -3.32 -6.59
C PRO A 392 24.39 -2.21 -5.59
N PHE A 393 25.37 -1.36 -5.93
CA PHE A 393 25.79 -0.21 -5.11
C PHE A 393 26.35 -0.56 -3.71
N ILE A 394 26.70 -1.82 -3.42
CA ILE A 394 27.20 -2.23 -2.09
C ILE A 394 28.45 -1.45 -1.69
N ASN A 395 29.36 -1.19 -2.63
CA ASN A 395 30.58 -0.41 -2.39
C ASN A 395 30.27 1.05 -2.04
N GLN A 396 29.30 1.69 -2.69
CA GLN A 396 28.87 3.06 -2.38
C GLN A 396 28.25 3.12 -0.98
N TRP A 397 27.39 2.16 -0.63
CA TRP A 397 26.82 2.09 0.70
C TRP A 397 27.85 1.76 1.78
N ALA A 398 28.87 0.95 1.48
CA ALA A 398 29.97 0.69 2.40
C ALA A 398 30.80 1.95 2.65
N VAL A 399 31.15 2.70 1.61
CA VAL A 399 31.87 4.00 1.75
C VAL A 399 31.04 4.98 2.58
N TYR A 400 29.73 5.08 2.30
CA TYR A 400 28.82 5.93 3.06
C TYR A 400 28.75 5.51 4.55
N ALA A 401 28.63 4.22 4.83
CA ALA A 401 28.59 3.71 6.20
C ALA A 401 29.92 3.97 6.94
N ILE A 402 31.08 3.75 6.31
CA ILE A 402 32.39 4.05 6.88
C ILE A 402 32.55 5.55 7.15
N HIS A 403 32.10 6.41 6.24
CA HIS A 403 32.08 7.86 6.49
C HIS A 403 31.30 8.20 7.77
N ASN A 404 30.07 7.70 7.89
CA ASN A 404 29.23 7.97 9.08
C ASN A 404 29.79 7.35 10.37
N LEU A 405 30.50 6.23 10.27
CA LEU A 405 31.15 5.57 11.42
C LEU A 405 32.40 6.31 11.92
N THR A 406 33.04 7.09 11.04
CA THR A 406 34.27 7.82 11.37
C THR A 406 34.05 9.30 11.59
N GLU A 407 32.90 9.86 11.22
CA GLU A 407 32.56 11.27 11.42
C GLU A 407 32.62 11.61 12.92
N GLU A 408 33.52 12.52 13.32
CA GLU A 408 33.73 12.96 14.69
C GLU A 408 34.01 11.81 15.70
N ASN A 409 34.57 10.66 15.22
CA ASN A 409 34.90 9.49 16.06
C ASN A 409 36.36 9.07 15.89
N GLU A 410 37.24 9.69 16.69
CA GLU A 410 38.70 9.44 16.67
C GLU A 410 39.03 7.95 16.88
N ARG A 411 38.33 7.26 17.76
CA ARG A 411 38.50 5.80 18.03
C ARG A 411 38.37 4.99 16.77
N ASN A 412 37.30 5.21 16.02
CA ASN A 412 37.04 4.48 14.77
C ASN A 412 38.02 4.89 13.65
N GLN A 413 38.39 6.18 13.58
CA GLN A 413 39.40 6.66 12.64
C GLN A 413 40.78 5.99 12.91
N GLU A 414 41.24 5.97 14.16
CA GLU A 414 42.48 5.31 14.55
C GLU A 414 42.42 3.80 14.29
N PHE A 415 41.31 3.15 14.54
CA PHE A 415 41.14 1.73 14.30
C PHE A 415 41.34 1.41 12.81
N ILE A 416 40.69 2.16 11.92
CA ILE A 416 40.84 1.97 10.48
C ILE A 416 42.24 2.30 10.00
N ALA A 417 42.84 3.39 10.54
CA ALA A 417 44.19 3.77 10.15
C ALA A 417 45.27 2.75 10.54
N ARG A 418 45.01 1.95 11.59
CA ARG A 418 45.90 0.87 12.04
C ARG A 418 45.65 -0.46 11.32
N MET A 419 44.60 -0.56 10.53
CA MET A 419 44.37 -1.77 9.73
C MET A 419 45.45 -1.92 8.69
N GLU A 420 46.24 -2.98 8.78
CA GLU A 420 47.22 -3.31 7.76
C GLU A 420 46.51 -3.96 6.58
N GLN A 421 46.88 -3.54 5.37
CA GLN A 421 46.43 -4.16 4.16
C GLN A 421 46.97 -5.59 4.11
N GLN A 422 46.11 -6.60 4.32
CA GLN A 422 46.51 -8.02 4.36
C GLN A 422 46.76 -8.63 2.97
N GLY A 423 46.98 -7.83 1.96
CA GLY A 423 47.22 -8.24 0.58
C GLY A 423 46.06 -7.77 -0.35
N LEU A 424 46.24 -8.08 -1.60
CA LEU A 424 45.18 -7.89 -2.59
C LEU A 424 44.13 -8.96 -2.40
N ALA A 425 42.87 -8.58 -2.35
CA ALA A 425 41.79 -9.55 -2.41
C ALA A 425 41.91 -10.35 -3.71
N ASP A 426 41.86 -11.67 -3.63
CA ASP A 426 41.78 -12.52 -4.80
C ASP A 426 40.58 -12.09 -5.64
N ASN A 427 40.83 -11.68 -6.86
CA ASN A 427 39.80 -11.20 -7.77
C ASN A 427 39.69 -12.17 -8.96
N PRO A 428 38.82 -13.20 -8.84
CA PRO A 428 38.65 -14.23 -9.88
C PRO A 428 38.28 -13.66 -11.25
N VAL A 429 37.61 -12.49 -11.29
CA VAL A 429 37.25 -11.81 -12.54
C VAL A 429 38.51 -11.30 -13.25
N LEU A 430 39.43 -10.65 -12.52
CA LEU A 430 40.68 -10.19 -13.12
C LEU A 430 41.55 -11.38 -13.56
N GLU A 431 41.56 -12.45 -12.78
CA GLU A 431 42.28 -13.68 -13.15
C GLU A 431 41.68 -14.33 -14.40
N SER A 432 40.33 -14.39 -14.50
CA SER A 432 39.67 -14.94 -15.70
C SER A 432 39.89 -14.07 -16.94
N MET A 433 40.17 -12.78 -16.77
CA MET A 433 40.55 -11.85 -17.83
C MET A 433 42.04 -11.88 -18.13
N GLY A 434 42.82 -12.73 -17.46
CA GLY A 434 44.28 -12.76 -17.61
C GLY A 434 44.99 -11.51 -17.06
N LEU A 435 44.34 -10.86 -16.11
CA LEU A 435 44.83 -9.64 -15.44
C LEU A 435 45.17 -9.94 -13.98
N GLY A 436 46.26 -9.44 -13.49
CA GLY A 436 46.65 -9.45 -12.09
C GLY A 436 46.89 -8.01 -11.60
N VAL A 437 46.79 -7.81 -10.29
CA VAL A 437 47.11 -6.52 -9.67
C VAL A 437 48.37 -6.64 -8.86
N GLU A 438 49.34 -5.78 -9.12
CA GLU A 438 50.59 -5.68 -8.34
C GLU A 438 50.67 -4.37 -7.57
N PRO A 439 51.05 -4.40 -6.27
CA PRO A 439 51.31 -3.19 -5.53
C PRO A 439 52.67 -2.59 -5.99
N ARG A 440 52.68 -1.30 -6.34
CA ARG A 440 53.90 -0.54 -6.69
C ARG A 440 53.97 0.73 -5.85
N GLY A 441 54.57 0.62 -4.68
CA GLY A 441 54.55 1.66 -3.67
C GLY A 441 53.12 1.83 -3.09
N GLN A 442 52.60 3.06 -3.14
CA GLN A 442 51.19 3.34 -2.71
C GLN A 442 50.15 3.20 -3.83
N LYS A 443 50.52 2.68 -5.01
CA LYS A 443 49.60 2.51 -6.15
C LYS A 443 49.45 1.05 -6.52
N LEU A 444 48.23 0.66 -6.90
CA LEU A 444 47.93 -0.64 -7.49
C LEU A 444 48.05 -0.51 -9.02
N ILE A 445 48.78 -1.42 -9.65
CA ILE A 445 48.95 -1.45 -11.12
C ILE A 445 48.36 -2.73 -11.66
N LEU A 446 47.49 -2.61 -12.66
CA LEU A 446 46.97 -3.76 -13.42
C LEU A 446 48.09 -4.27 -14.35
N LYS A 447 48.33 -5.57 -14.31
CA LYS A 447 49.34 -6.25 -15.14
C LYS A 447 48.68 -7.44 -15.85
N SER A 448 48.97 -7.59 -17.12
CA SER A 448 48.57 -8.81 -17.85
C SER A 448 49.36 -10.00 -17.32
N VAL A 449 48.66 -11.00 -16.82
CA VAL A 449 49.24 -12.31 -16.47
C VAL A 449 49.20 -13.16 -17.72
N LYS A 450 50.34 -13.31 -18.43
CA LYS A 450 50.40 -14.24 -19.54
C LYS A 450 50.10 -15.67 -19.03
N GLN A 451 49.05 -16.26 -19.53
CA GLN A 451 48.85 -17.71 -19.37
C GLN A 451 50.11 -18.36 -19.96
N MET A 452 50.81 -19.16 -19.13
CA MET A 452 51.80 -20.11 -19.66
C MET A 452 51.04 -21.15 -20.50
N PRO A 453 51.44 -21.47 -21.68
CA PRO A 453 50.85 -22.60 -22.40
C PRO A 453 51.09 -23.86 -21.58
N ASP A 454 50.03 -24.64 -21.41
CA ASP A 454 50.09 -25.98 -20.81
C ASP A 454 51.13 -26.86 -21.51
N PRO A 455 51.86 -27.72 -20.75
CA PRO A 455 52.93 -28.54 -21.27
C PRO A 455 52.46 -29.65 -22.21
#